data_dd7b2337ca29c0a1957999b0b219d15d
#
_entry.id   dd7b2337ca29c0a1957999b0b219d15d
#
_cell.length_a   1.000
_cell.length_b   1.000
_cell.length_c   1.000
_cell.angle_alpha   90.00
_cell.angle_beta   90.00
_cell.angle_gamma   90.00
#
_symmetry.space_group_name_H-M   'P 1'
#
loop_
_entity.id
_entity.type
_entity.pdbx_description
1 polymer ?
#
loop_
_entity_poly.entity_id
_entity_poly.type
_entity_poly.pdbx_seq_one_letter_code
_entity_poly.pdbx_strand_id
1 'polypeptide(L)'
;ENIHNIAVEGVFDDCQDIVKAVSNDLDFKRQYKIGTVNSINWARLMAQVVYYFAGYFQATSAPTLVASRTALPPEGAAAPADWQSQIRGPGLEKSVPQPKVSFTVPSGNFGNVCAGHVARSMGLPIDLLVVATNENDVLDEFFRTGVYRVRASCDTHETSSPSMDISKASNFERFVFDLLGRDGDKTRALFHDQLSSQGRFDLSADTAFADVAQRYGFVSGKSTHANRLATIKDTFQRFGTMIDTHTADGVKVAREQLQAGVPMIVLETALPIKFAETIEEALGQTPARPARFEGIEALPKRVKVLPADAAVIKRYISDNVH
;
A
#
# COMPACT_ATOMS: atom_id res chain seq x y z
N GLU A 1 -14.60 28.29 -5.02
CA GLU A 1 -14.17 26.95 -5.41
C GLU A 1 -13.03 26.53 -4.48
N ASN A 2 -13.14 25.36 -3.87
CA ASN A 2 -12.38 24.94 -2.70
C ASN A 2 -11.40 23.78 -2.98
N ILE A 3 -11.06 23.53 -4.24
CA ILE A 3 -10.06 22.55 -4.64
C ILE A 3 -8.91 23.28 -5.34
N HIS A 4 -7.73 23.20 -4.76
CA HIS A 4 -6.52 23.85 -5.23
C HIS A 4 -5.46 22.77 -5.54
N ASN A 5 -5.14 22.57 -6.81
CA ASN A 5 -4.07 21.68 -7.23
C ASN A 5 -2.77 22.50 -7.35
N ILE A 6 -1.75 22.10 -6.63
CA ILE A 6 -0.44 22.74 -6.67
C ILE A 6 0.55 21.74 -7.28
N ALA A 7 1.18 22.12 -8.38
CA ALA A 7 2.35 21.43 -8.93
C ALA A 7 3.59 22.08 -8.31
N VAL A 8 4.39 21.28 -7.62
CA VAL A 8 5.64 21.73 -7.00
C VAL A 8 6.79 21.50 -7.97
N GLU A 9 7.62 22.51 -8.16
CA GLU A 9 8.85 22.40 -8.95
C GLU A 9 9.90 21.64 -8.14
N GLY A 10 9.84 20.31 -8.17
CA GLY A 10 10.68 19.39 -7.39
C GLY A 10 10.26 17.94 -7.58
N VAL A 11 10.81 17.07 -6.75
CA VAL A 11 10.50 15.63 -6.73
C VAL A 11 9.48 15.30 -5.65
N PHE A 12 9.04 14.04 -5.60
CA PHE A 12 8.02 13.58 -4.64
C PHE A 12 8.44 13.81 -3.18
N ASP A 13 9.72 13.64 -2.85
CA ASP A 13 10.24 13.84 -1.49
C ASP A 13 10.15 15.31 -1.06
N ASP A 14 10.35 16.27 -1.98
CA ASP A 14 10.14 17.70 -1.70
C ASP A 14 8.68 17.98 -1.33
N CYS A 15 7.73 17.36 -2.05
CA CYS A 15 6.32 17.45 -1.71
C CYS A 15 6.02 16.88 -0.32
N GLN A 16 6.64 15.74 0.03
CA GLN A 16 6.48 15.15 1.37
C GLN A 16 7.04 16.04 2.47
N ASP A 17 8.18 16.65 2.25
CA ASP A 17 8.81 17.54 3.22
C ASP A 17 7.99 18.81 3.44
N ILE A 18 7.41 19.38 2.38
CA ILE A 18 6.44 20.48 2.49
C ILE A 18 5.23 20.04 3.33
N VAL A 19 4.63 18.88 3.04
CA VAL A 19 3.49 18.36 3.80
C VAL A 19 3.84 18.18 5.28
N LYS A 20 5.04 17.68 5.60
CA LYS A 20 5.53 17.57 6.99
C LYS A 20 5.70 18.95 7.62
N ALA A 21 6.34 19.90 6.92
CA ALA A 21 6.55 21.26 7.42
C ALA A 21 5.25 22.00 7.70
N VAL A 22 4.22 21.81 6.86
CA VAL A 22 2.87 22.37 7.07
C VAL A 22 2.17 21.67 8.23
N SER A 23 2.26 20.33 8.32
CA SER A 23 1.54 19.53 9.33
C SER A 23 2.16 19.64 10.73
N ASN A 24 3.46 19.91 10.84
CA ASN A 24 4.19 20.03 12.09
C ASN A 24 4.14 21.45 12.68
N ASP A 25 3.74 22.44 11.89
CA ASP A 25 3.45 23.79 12.40
C ASP A 25 2.09 23.76 13.09
N LEU A 26 2.11 23.60 14.42
CA LEU A 26 0.90 23.40 15.22
C LEU A 26 -0.03 24.62 15.23
N ASP A 27 0.51 25.83 15.12
CA ASP A 27 -0.29 27.05 15.09
C ASP A 27 -0.96 27.22 13.73
N PHE A 28 -0.21 27.02 12.64
CA PHE A 28 -0.74 27.01 11.30
C PHE A 28 -1.79 25.90 11.11
N LYS A 29 -1.48 24.70 11.59
CA LYS A 29 -2.40 23.55 11.57
C LYS A 29 -3.71 23.85 12.32
N ARG A 30 -3.64 24.52 13.47
CA ARG A 30 -4.83 24.89 14.27
C ARG A 30 -5.64 25.96 13.56
N GLN A 31 -4.98 26.98 13.03
CA GLN A 31 -5.61 28.11 12.33
C GLN A 31 -6.40 27.64 11.09
N TYR A 32 -5.78 26.83 10.23
CA TYR A 32 -6.35 26.38 8.96
C TYR A 32 -6.98 24.98 9.02
N LYS A 33 -7.08 24.37 10.21
CA LYS A 33 -7.65 23.03 10.42
C LYS A 33 -7.03 21.97 9.48
N ILE A 34 -5.70 22.01 9.35
CA ILE A 34 -4.96 21.13 8.46
C ILE A 34 -5.11 19.67 8.86
N GLY A 35 -5.58 18.85 7.95
CA GLY A 35 -5.59 17.39 8.03
C GLY A 35 -4.91 16.77 6.82
N THR A 36 -4.60 15.50 6.87
CA THR A 36 -4.02 14.77 5.74
C THR A 36 -4.92 13.63 5.31
N VAL A 37 -4.97 13.36 4.00
CA VAL A 37 -5.67 12.21 3.41
C VAL A 37 -4.71 11.27 2.69
N ASN A 38 -3.41 11.41 2.94
CA ASN A 38 -2.35 10.57 2.37
C ASN A 38 -2.21 9.23 3.12
N SER A 39 -1.18 8.45 2.78
CA SER A 39 -0.93 7.13 3.37
C SER A 39 -0.62 7.13 4.88
N ILE A 40 -0.28 8.28 5.47
CA ILE A 40 0.00 8.41 6.91
C ILE A 40 -1.30 8.51 7.73
N ASN A 41 -2.41 8.86 7.11
CA ASN A 41 -3.68 9.02 7.79
C ASN A 41 -4.18 7.68 8.36
N TRP A 42 -4.38 7.62 9.68
CA TRP A 42 -4.81 6.41 10.37
C TRP A 42 -6.17 5.90 9.89
N ALA A 43 -7.13 6.79 9.63
CA ALA A 43 -8.46 6.39 9.14
C ALA A 43 -8.37 5.73 7.76
N ARG A 44 -7.45 6.21 6.88
CA ARG A 44 -7.19 5.56 5.60
C ARG A 44 -6.60 4.16 5.77
N LEU A 45 -5.65 3.99 6.69
CA LEU A 45 -5.08 2.69 7.00
C LEU A 45 -6.16 1.74 7.54
N MET A 46 -7.00 2.20 8.46
CA MET A 46 -8.11 1.42 9.01
C MET A 46 -9.10 0.98 7.93
N ALA A 47 -9.43 1.84 6.96
CA ALA A 47 -10.26 1.47 5.82
C ALA A 47 -9.64 0.34 4.98
N GLN A 48 -8.31 0.30 4.86
CA GLN A 48 -7.60 -0.77 4.13
C GLN A 48 -7.65 -2.14 4.84
N VAL A 49 -7.88 -2.19 6.16
CA VAL A 49 -8.07 -3.46 6.90
C VAL A 49 -9.22 -4.28 6.29
N VAL A 50 -10.26 -3.61 5.79
CA VAL A 50 -11.42 -4.26 5.17
C VAL A 50 -11.03 -5.15 3.98
N TYR A 51 -10.00 -4.79 3.22
CA TYR A 51 -9.55 -5.59 2.06
C TYR A 51 -9.06 -6.98 2.47
N TYR A 52 -8.42 -7.10 3.62
CA TYR A 52 -7.93 -8.37 4.14
C TYR A 52 -9.08 -9.28 4.59
N PHE A 53 -10.06 -8.73 5.30
CA PHE A 53 -11.25 -9.49 5.67
C PHE A 53 -12.05 -9.92 4.43
N ALA A 54 -12.27 -8.99 3.49
CA ALA A 54 -12.97 -9.30 2.25
C ALA A 54 -12.25 -10.38 1.43
N GLY A 55 -10.93 -10.25 1.25
CA GLY A 55 -10.11 -11.23 0.55
C GLY A 55 -10.13 -12.59 1.25
N TYR A 56 -10.00 -12.61 2.57
CA TYR A 56 -10.07 -13.83 3.36
C TYR A 56 -11.39 -14.55 3.16
N PHE A 57 -12.52 -13.88 3.35
CA PHE A 57 -13.83 -14.51 3.17
C PHE A 57 -14.07 -14.96 1.73
N GLN A 58 -13.60 -14.22 0.73
CA GLN A 58 -13.70 -14.64 -0.66
C GLN A 58 -12.91 -15.91 -0.95
N ALA A 59 -11.72 -16.04 -0.38
CA ALA A 59 -10.84 -17.19 -0.61
C ALA A 59 -11.28 -18.45 0.18
N THR A 60 -11.96 -18.26 1.32
CA THR A 60 -12.34 -19.35 2.23
C THR A 60 -13.80 -19.75 2.15
N SER A 61 -14.66 -18.94 1.51
CA SER A 61 -16.07 -19.32 1.26
C SER A 61 -16.15 -20.40 0.20
N ALA A 62 -17.02 -21.38 0.39
CA ALA A 62 -17.22 -22.47 -0.56
C ALA A 62 -17.63 -21.95 -1.97
N PRO A 63 -17.36 -22.70 -3.06
CA PRO A 63 -17.53 -22.28 -4.45
C PRO A 63 -18.92 -21.79 -4.85
N THR A 64 -19.94 -22.04 -4.03
CA THR A 64 -21.35 -21.69 -4.29
C THR A 64 -21.58 -20.18 -4.43
N LEU A 65 -20.69 -19.32 -3.92
CA LEU A 65 -20.82 -17.86 -4.00
C LEU A 65 -20.08 -17.23 -5.18
N VAL A 66 -19.21 -17.98 -5.87
CA VAL A 66 -18.43 -17.44 -7.01
C VAL A 66 -19.27 -17.33 -8.28
N ALA A 67 -20.33 -18.12 -8.41
CA ALA A 67 -21.18 -18.15 -9.62
C ALA A 67 -22.16 -16.97 -9.74
N SER A 68 -22.33 -16.13 -8.70
CA SER A 68 -23.31 -15.03 -8.73
C SER A 68 -22.73 -13.62 -8.86
N ARG A 69 -21.43 -13.48 -9.20
CA ARG A 69 -20.72 -12.18 -9.21
C ARG A 69 -20.80 -11.39 -10.53
N THR A 70 -21.76 -11.63 -11.39
CA THR A 70 -21.98 -10.81 -12.62
C THR A 70 -22.94 -9.65 -12.45
N ALA A 71 -23.51 -9.45 -11.26
CA ALA A 71 -24.34 -8.27 -11.00
C ALA A 71 -24.03 -7.66 -9.64
N LEU A 72 -23.46 -6.46 -9.62
CA LEU A 72 -23.60 -5.57 -8.47
C LEU A 72 -25.10 -5.35 -8.22
N PRO A 73 -25.61 -5.39 -6.98
CA PRO A 73 -26.98 -5.01 -6.71
C PRO A 73 -27.20 -3.58 -7.23
N PRO A 74 -28.38 -3.27 -7.77
CA PRO A 74 -28.67 -1.93 -8.23
C PRO A 74 -28.50 -0.93 -7.09
N GLU A 75 -27.94 0.23 -7.41
CA GLU A 75 -27.79 1.35 -6.48
C GLU A 75 -29.14 1.61 -5.78
N GLY A 76 -29.16 1.51 -4.45
CA GLY A 76 -30.37 1.73 -3.66
C GLY A 76 -31.06 0.47 -3.12
N ALA A 77 -30.58 -0.72 -3.36
CA ALA A 77 -31.15 -1.92 -2.75
C ALA A 77 -30.89 -1.91 -1.22
N ALA A 78 -31.95 -1.94 -0.43
CA ALA A 78 -31.88 -2.06 1.02
C ALA A 78 -31.19 -3.36 1.39
N ALA A 79 -30.32 -3.32 2.39
CA ALA A 79 -29.70 -4.52 2.96
C ALA A 79 -30.80 -5.51 3.41
N PRO A 80 -30.62 -6.83 3.20
CA PRO A 80 -31.59 -7.81 3.67
C PRO A 80 -31.86 -7.63 5.16
N ALA A 81 -33.11 -7.73 5.58
CA ALA A 81 -33.53 -7.51 6.97
C ALA A 81 -32.88 -8.49 7.97
N ASP A 82 -32.25 -9.54 7.48
CA ASP A 82 -31.63 -10.62 8.27
C ASP A 82 -30.09 -10.61 8.26
N TRP A 83 -29.45 -9.54 7.76
CA TRP A 83 -27.99 -9.45 7.71
C TRP A 83 -27.32 -9.70 9.08
N GLN A 84 -27.99 -9.35 10.20
CA GLN A 84 -27.50 -9.61 11.55
C GLN A 84 -27.50 -11.09 11.90
N SER A 85 -28.41 -11.90 11.34
CA SER A 85 -28.43 -13.36 11.55
C SER A 85 -27.35 -14.05 10.70
N GLN A 86 -26.99 -13.48 9.55
CA GLN A 86 -25.92 -14.01 8.69
C GLN A 86 -24.51 -13.72 9.23
N ILE A 87 -24.35 -12.69 10.08
CA ILE A 87 -23.10 -12.42 10.80
C ILE A 87 -22.95 -13.29 12.05
N ARG A 88 -24.07 -13.71 12.67
CA ARG A 88 -24.06 -14.72 13.72
C ARG A 88 -24.08 -16.11 13.07
N GLY A 89 -22.92 -16.52 12.54
CA GLY A 89 -22.69 -17.93 12.26
C GLY A 89 -23.03 -18.80 13.49
N PRO A 90 -23.39 -20.09 13.31
CA PRO A 90 -23.71 -20.99 14.39
C PRO A 90 -22.61 -20.90 15.45
N GLY A 91 -23.02 -20.80 16.72
CA GLY A 91 -22.18 -20.45 17.86
C GLY A 91 -20.79 -21.08 17.79
N LEU A 92 -19.80 -20.33 18.25
CA LEU A 92 -18.38 -20.71 18.38
C LEU A 92 -18.27 -22.06 19.14
N GLU A 93 -18.62 -23.15 18.46
CA GLU A 93 -18.19 -24.48 18.86
C GLU A 93 -16.66 -24.56 18.64
N LYS A 94 -16.00 -25.04 19.67
CA LYS A 94 -14.56 -25.14 19.78
C LYS A 94 -13.93 -25.71 18.51
N SER A 95 -13.20 -24.83 17.79
CA SER A 95 -12.03 -25.10 16.94
C SER A 95 -12.15 -26.15 15.84
N VAL A 96 -12.88 -25.83 14.77
CA VAL A 96 -12.37 -26.18 13.45
C VAL A 96 -11.22 -25.19 13.17
N PRO A 97 -9.99 -25.64 12.88
CA PRO A 97 -8.91 -24.72 12.54
C PRO A 97 -9.36 -23.86 11.36
N GLN A 98 -9.40 -22.55 11.56
CA GLN A 98 -9.77 -21.63 10.48
C GLN A 98 -8.74 -21.77 9.34
N PRO A 99 -9.17 -21.92 8.08
CA PRO A 99 -8.24 -22.03 6.97
C PRO A 99 -7.36 -20.78 6.92
N LYS A 100 -6.06 -20.97 6.79
CA LYS A 100 -5.13 -19.85 6.64
C LYS A 100 -5.10 -19.37 5.19
N VAL A 101 -4.81 -18.10 4.99
CA VAL A 101 -4.54 -17.49 3.68
C VAL A 101 -3.28 -16.64 3.77
N SER A 102 -2.60 -16.46 2.65
CA SER A 102 -1.46 -15.54 2.55
C SER A 102 -1.83 -14.34 1.69
N PHE A 103 -1.27 -13.19 2.00
CA PHE A 103 -1.47 -11.98 1.22
C PHE A 103 -0.14 -11.45 0.69
N THR A 104 -0.09 -11.11 -0.59
CA THR A 104 1.01 -10.35 -1.19
C THR A 104 0.54 -8.93 -1.48
N VAL A 105 1.35 -7.99 -1.07
CA VAL A 105 1.01 -6.56 -1.10
C VAL A 105 2.12 -5.79 -1.82
N PRO A 106 1.85 -5.22 -3.00
CA PRO A 106 2.73 -4.23 -3.61
C PRO A 106 2.94 -3.06 -2.65
N SER A 107 4.18 -2.75 -2.30
CA SER A 107 4.44 -1.84 -1.19
C SER A 107 5.60 -0.87 -1.43
N GLY A 108 5.30 0.42 -1.33
CA GLY A 108 6.27 1.50 -1.13
C GLY A 108 6.21 2.01 0.30
N ASN A 109 5.18 2.77 0.66
CA ASN A 109 5.01 3.42 1.98
C ASN A 109 4.56 2.50 3.13
N PHE A 110 4.46 1.20 2.90
CA PHE A 110 4.04 0.21 3.90
C PHE A 110 2.61 0.38 4.45
N GLY A 111 1.80 1.29 3.91
CA GLY A 111 0.47 1.59 4.46
C GLY A 111 -0.49 0.40 4.38
N ASN A 112 -0.65 -0.18 3.19
CA ASN A 112 -1.52 -1.33 2.97
C ASN A 112 -1.00 -2.57 3.72
N VAL A 113 0.29 -2.84 3.67
CA VAL A 113 0.91 -3.95 4.43
C VAL A 113 0.68 -3.80 5.94
N CYS A 114 0.81 -2.58 6.47
CA CYS A 114 0.51 -2.28 7.87
C CYS A 114 -0.97 -2.59 8.21
N ALA A 115 -1.90 -2.33 7.29
CA ALA A 115 -3.30 -2.73 7.47
C ALA A 115 -3.46 -4.26 7.56
N GLY A 116 -2.68 -5.02 6.79
CA GLY A 116 -2.61 -6.49 6.91
C GLY A 116 -2.06 -6.95 8.24
N HIS A 117 -1.03 -6.29 8.75
CA HIS A 117 -0.52 -6.53 10.10
C HIS A 117 -1.59 -6.28 11.17
N VAL A 118 -2.35 -5.20 11.05
CA VAL A 118 -3.49 -4.91 11.94
C VAL A 118 -4.56 -5.99 11.82
N ALA A 119 -4.96 -6.40 10.61
CA ALA A 119 -5.94 -7.47 10.40
C ALA A 119 -5.51 -8.78 11.06
N ARG A 120 -4.24 -9.16 10.91
CA ARG A 120 -3.65 -10.33 11.58
C ARG A 120 -3.68 -10.18 13.09
N SER A 121 -3.35 -9.01 13.62
CA SER A 121 -3.38 -8.72 15.06
C SER A 121 -4.83 -8.74 15.63
N MET A 122 -5.83 -8.48 14.79
CA MET A 122 -7.25 -8.64 15.13
C MET A 122 -7.71 -10.11 15.14
N GLY A 123 -6.84 -11.05 14.74
CA GLY A 123 -7.13 -12.48 14.73
C GLY A 123 -7.48 -13.07 13.37
N LEU A 124 -7.38 -12.30 12.28
CA LEU A 124 -7.57 -12.85 10.93
C LEU A 124 -6.50 -13.91 10.66
N PRO A 125 -6.85 -15.14 10.21
CA PRO A 125 -5.91 -16.25 10.04
C PRO A 125 -5.03 -16.05 8.80
N ILE A 126 -4.11 -15.08 8.88
CA ILE A 126 -3.12 -14.80 7.84
C ILE A 126 -1.88 -15.63 8.12
N ASP A 127 -1.45 -16.44 7.14
CA ASP A 127 -0.22 -17.20 7.23
C ASP A 127 0.98 -16.31 6.93
N LEU A 128 1.10 -15.83 5.70
CA LEU A 128 2.16 -14.90 5.29
C LEU A 128 1.59 -13.53 4.90
N LEU A 129 2.33 -12.49 5.27
CA LEU A 129 2.25 -11.14 4.72
C LEU A 129 3.49 -10.92 3.85
N VAL A 130 3.32 -10.99 2.55
CA VAL A 130 4.40 -10.90 1.58
C VAL A 130 4.53 -9.45 1.13
N VAL A 131 5.67 -8.83 1.43
CA VAL A 131 5.99 -7.46 1.00
C VAL A 131 6.65 -7.52 -0.37
N ALA A 132 5.96 -7.07 -1.40
CA ALA A 132 6.51 -7.00 -2.74
C ALA A 132 7.01 -5.59 -3.02
N THR A 133 8.30 -5.45 -3.35
CA THR A 133 8.92 -4.19 -3.74
C THR A 133 9.26 -4.17 -5.23
N ASN A 134 9.47 -2.99 -5.77
CA ASN A 134 10.14 -2.82 -7.06
C ASN A 134 11.66 -2.70 -6.88
N GLU A 135 12.35 -2.07 -7.81
CA GLU A 135 13.80 -1.83 -7.76
C GLU A 135 14.20 -1.01 -6.52
N ASN A 136 13.28 -0.21 -5.96
CA ASN A 136 13.46 0.50 -4.70
C ASN A 136 13.16 -0.44 -3.52
N ASP A 137 14.11 -1.29 -3.20
CA ASP A 137 13.99 -2.48 -2.38
C ASP A 137 14.28 -2.27 -0.88
N VAL A 138 14.12 -1.07 -0.34
CA VAL A 138 14.43 -0.73 1.06
C VAL A 138 13.73 -1.65 2.06
N LEU A 139 12.45 -1.95 1.82
CA LEU A 139 11.68 -2.87 2.66
C LEU A 139 12.15 -4.32 2.48
N ASP A 140 12.40 -4.76 1.25
CA ASP A 140 12.91 -6.10 0.99
C ASP A 140 14.30 -6.30 1.65
N GLU A 141 15.18 -5.30 1.59
CA GLU A 141 16.45 -5.33 2.32
C GLU A 141 16.23 -5.58 3.81
N PHE A 142 15.31 -4.82 4.44
CA PHE A 142 15.03 -4.99 5.87
C PHE A 142 14.48 -6.39 6.19
N PHE A 143 13.47 -6.85 5.49
CA PHE A 143 12.84 -8.13 5.81
C PHE A 143 13.76 -9.33 5.60
N ARG A 144 14.77 -9.20 4.75
CA ARG A 144 15.80 -10.24 4.54
C ARG A 144 16.99 -10.14 5.49
N THR A 145 17.36 -8.94 5.90
CA THR A 145 18.68 -8.71 6.56
C THR A 145 18.58 -8.09 7.95
N GLY A 146 17.46 -7.49 8.32
CA GLY A 146 17.32 -6.67 9.52
C GLY A 146 17.83 -5.24 9.37
N VAL A 147 18.44 -4.88 8.23
CA VAL A 147 18.98 -3.54 7.98
C VAL A 147 17.95 -2.70 7.23
N TYR A 148 17.51 -1.61 7.84
CA TYR A 148 16.69 -0.60 7.18
C TYR A 148 17.56 0.60 6.79
N ARG A 149 17.77 0.77 5.50
CA ARG A 149 18.64 1.82 4.95
C ARG A 149 17.87 2.72 4.01
N VAL A 150 17.69 3.97 4.40
CA VAL A 150 17.10 5.00 3.53
C VAL A 150 18.10 5.37 2.45
N ARG A 151 17.64 5.43 1.21
CA ARG A 151 18.46 5.87 0.07
C ARG A 151 18.28 7.37 -0.12
N ALA A 152 19.29 8.04 -0.62
CA ALA A 152 19.17 9.44 -1.04
C ALA A 152 18.24 9.54 -2.27
N SER A 153 17.65 10.71 -2.49
CA SER A 153 16.75 10.93 -3.64
C SER A 153 17.44 10.65 -4.99
N CYS A 154 18.74 10.90 -5.12
CA CYS A 154 19.52 10.57 -6.30
C CYS A 154 19.73 9.05 -6.52
N ASP A 155 19.57 8.24 -5.48
CA ASP A 155 19.72 6.78 -5.52
C ASP A 155 18.35 6.07 -5.62
N THR A 156 17.27 6.84 -5.65
CA THR A 156 15.91 6.32 -5.86
C THR A 156 15.70 6.12 -7.36
N HIS A 157 15.35 4.90 -7.75
CA HIS A 157 15.08 4.57 -9.14
C HIS A 157 13.70 5.09 -9.55
N GLU A 158 13.63 5.79 -10.68
CA GLU A 158 12.37 6.05 -11.37
C GLU A 158 11.99 4.78 -12.15
N THR A 159 10.83 4.18 -11.81
CA THR A 159 10.43 2.89 -12.35
C THR A 159 9.08 2.92 -13.04
N SER A 160 8.74 1.86 -13.76
CA SER A 160 7.41 1.67 -14.35
C SER A 160 6.32 1.30 -13.34
N SER A 161 6.63 1.17 -12.05
CA SER A 161 5.66 1.11 -10.94
C SER A 161 5.85 2.26 -9.94
N PRO A 162 5.62 3.51 -10.37
CA PRO A 162 6.11 4.72 -9.69
C PRO A 162 5.53 4.96 -8.31
N SER A 163 4.37 4.41 -7.97
CA SER A 163 3.81 4.56 -6.60
C SER A 163 4.60 3.78 -5.55
N MET A 164 5.52 2.92 -5.98
CA MET A 164 6.44 2.16 -5.13
C MET A 164 7.87 2.73 -5.14
N ASP A 165 8.13 3.85 -5.83
CA ASP A 165 9.43 4.52 -5.88
C ASP A 165 9.66 5.29 -4.58
N ILE A 166 9.89 4.56 -3.52
CA ILE A 166 9.96 5.04 -2.15
C ILE A 166 11.29 4.61 -1.52
N SER A 167 12.03 5.57 -1.04
CA SER A 167 13.28 5.35 -0.30
C SER A 167 13.09 5.33 1.21
N LYS A 168 11.98 5.90 1.72
CA LYS A 168 11.65 5.96 3.13
C LYS A 168 10.17 5.63 3.35
N ALA A 169 9.87 4.42 3.83
CA ALA A 169 8.51 3.96 4.03
C ALA A 169 7.85 4.59 5.27
N SER A 170 6.88 5.48 5.06
CA SER A 170 6.28 6.33 6.10
C SER A 170 5.44 5.59 7.15
N ASN A 171 4.98 4.36 6.91
CA ASN A 171 4.19 3.58 7.87
C ASN A 171 4.98 2.41 8.47
N PHE A 172 6.21 2.20 8.05
CA PHE A 172 7.03 1.09 8.52
C PHE A 172 7.34 1.17 10.02
N GLU A 173 7.52 2.37 10.53
CA GLU A 173 7.70 2.67 11.95
C GLU A 173 6.60 2.05 12.83
N ARG A 174 5.36 1.98 12.35
CA ARG A 174 4.23 1.38 13.09
C ARG A 174 4.42 -0.11 13.36
N PHE A 175 4.93 -0.84 12.37
CA PHE A 175 5.25 -2.25 12.53
C PHE A 175 6.48 -2.45 13.44
N VAL A 176 7.54 -1.66 13.25
CA VAL A 176 8.75 -1.75 14.09
C VAL A 176 8.43 -1.42 15.54
N PHE A 177 7.53 -0.47 15.81
CA PHE A 177 7.03 -0.21 17.16
C PHE A 177 6.41 -1.47 17.80
N ASP A 178 5.54 -2.17 17.11
CA ASP A 178 4.96 -3.43 17.59
C ASP A 178 6.02 -4.53 17.72
N LEU A 179 6.97 -4.62 16.77
CA LEU A 179 8.09 -5.57 16.79
C LEU A 179 8.96 -5.40 18.03
N LEU A 180 9.21 -4.17 18.46
CA LEU A 180 9.99 -3.83 19.66
C LEU A 180 9.16 -3.87 20.95
N GLY A 181 7.99 -4.50 20.94
CA GLY A 181 7.12 -4.61 22.11
C GLY A 181 6.46 -3.29 22.52
N ARG A 182 6.26 -2.37 21.58
CA ARG A 182 5.69 -1.02 21.76
C ARG A 182 6.56 -0.12 22.65
N ASP A 183 7.86 -0.31 22.58
CA ASP A 183 8.84 0.54 23.26
C ASP A 183 9.10 1.80 22.45
N GLY A 184 8.54 2.93 22.94
CA GLY A 184 8.67 4.23 22.27
C GLY A 184 10.09 4.77 22.25
N ASP A 185 10.88 4.53 23.28
CA ASP A 185 12.26 5.02 23.37
C ASP A 185 13.17 4.27 22.38
N LYS A 186 13.04 2.95 22.30
CA LYS A 186 13.75 2.16 21.27
C LYS A 186 13.33 2.58 19.86
N THR A 187 12.04 2.75 19.60
CA THR A 187 11.54 3.18 18.29
C THR A 187 12.09 4.56 17.92
N ARG A 188 12.11 5.49 18.86
CA ARG A 188 12.70 6.82 18.65
C ARG A 188 14.21 6.73 18.37
N ALA A 189 14.95 5.92 19.14
CA ALA A 189 16.38 5.73 18.91
C ALA A 189 16.68 5.24 17.49
N LEU A 190 15.83 4.36 16.91
CA LEU A 190 15.97 3.89 15.53
C LEU A 190 15.58 4.96 14.50
N PHE A 191 14.33 5.44 14.55
CA PHE A 191 13.75 6.27 13.49
C PHE A 191 14.10 7.74 13.57
N HIS A 192 14.38 8.27 14.76
CA HIS A 192 14.79 9.65 14.95
C HIS A 192 16.30 9.79 15.04
N ASP A 193 16.97 9.02 15.92
CA ASP A 193 18.37 9.28 16.21
C ASP A 193 19.30 8.59 15.19
N GLN A 194 19.16 7.27 14.97
CA GLN A 194 20.03 6.54 14.04
C GLN A 194 19.72 6.88 12.58
N LEU A 195 18.45 6.87 12.21
CA LEU A 195 18.07 7.14 10.82
C LEU A 195 18.45 8.56 10.38
N SER A 196 18.34 9.56 11.28
CA SER A 196 18.75 10.94 10.98
C SER A 196 20.26 11.13 10.93
N SER A 197 21.02 10.41 11.77
CA SER A 197 22.49 10.57 11.84
C SER A 197 23.25 9.66 10.90
N GLN A 198 22.73 8.46 10.61
CA GLN A 198 23.44 7.41 9.87
C GLN A 198 22.72 6.99 8.57
N GLY A 199 21.49 7.49 8.32
CA GLY A 199 20.65 7.08 7.19
C GLY A 199 20.17 5.62 7.29
N ARG A 200 20.45 4.92 8.39
CA ARG A 200 20.09 3.51 8.58
C ARG A 200 19.99 3.12 10.05
N PHE A 201 19.33 2.00 10.29
CA PHE A 201 19.45 1.22 11.53
C PHE A 201 19.53 -0.28 11.21
N ASP A 202 20.00 -1.07 12.19
CA ASP A 202 20.25 -2.49 12.03
C ASP A 202 19.69 -3.27 13.23
N LEU A 203 18.76 -4.18 12.96
CA LEU A 203 18.15 -5.10 13.92
C LEU A 203 18.60 -6.55 13.71
N SER A 204 19.57 -6.82 12.83
CA SER A 204 20.00 -8.18 12.49
C SER A 204 20.49 -9.01 13.68
N ALA A 205 21.08 -8.34 14.67
CA ALA A 205 21.53 -8.96 15.92
C ALA A 205 20.49 -8.89 17.05
N ASP A 206 19.37 -8.20 16.87
CA ASP A 206 18.31 -8.10 17.87
C ASP A 206 17.42 -9.35 17.80
N THR A 207 17.12 -9.95 18.96
CA THR A 207 16.25 -11.13 19.05
C THR A 207 14.86 -10.87 18.48
N ALA A 208 14.38 -9.63 18.53
CA ALA A 208 13.09 -9.23 17.92
C ALA A 208 13.06 -9.45 16.40
N PHE A 209 14.22 -9.42 15.70
CA PHE A 209 14.23 -9.63 14.26
C PHE A 209 13.76 -11.04 13.87
N ALA A 210 14.04 -12.05 14.68
CA ALA A 210 13.53 -13.40 14.46
C ALA A 210 11.99 -13.48 14.45
N ASP A 211 11.34 -12.62 15.22
CA ASP A 211 9.86 -12.53 15.28
C ASP A 211 9.22 -12.01 13.98
N VAL A 212 9.97 -11.32 13.14
CA VAL A 212 9.48 -10.78 11.86
C VAL A 212 8.83 -11.88 11.02
N ALA A 213 9.52 -13.00 10.82
CA ALA A 213 9.00 -14.14 10.08
C ALA A 213 8.18 -15.09 10.99
N GLN A 214 8.70 -15.44 12.16
CA GLN A 214 8.13 -16.50 13.01
C GLN A 214 6.81 -16.09 13.64
N ARG A 215 6.74 -14.88 14.18
CA ARG A 215 5.56 -14.40 14.90
C ARG A 215 4.63 -13.60 14.00
N TYR A 216 5.18 -12.72 13.17
CA TYR A 216 4.37 -11.81 12.34
C TYR A 216 4.15 -12.31 10.92
N GLY A 217 4.83 -13.37 10.49
CA GLY A 217 4.66 -14.01 9.19
C GLY A 217 5.07 -13.13 8.00
N PHE A 218 5.96 -12.15 8.23
CA PHE A 218 6.47 -11.32 7.15
C PHE A 218 7.56 -12.01 6.37
N VAL A 219 7.40 -11.99 5.06
CA VAL A 219 8.41 -12.33 4.06
C VAL A 219 8.38 -11.27 2.97
N SER A 220 9.41 -11.21 2.14
CA SER A 220 9.50 -10.20 1.11
C SER A 220 10.10 -10.72 -0.19
N GLY A 221 10.03 -9.90 -1.21
CA GLY A 221 10.71 -10.11 -2.47
C GLY A 221 10.67 -8.85 -3.32
N LYS A 222 11.48 -8.86 -4.37
CA LYS A 222 11.65 -7.74 -5.27
C LYS A 222 11.32 -8.12 -6.71
N SER A 223 10.79 -7.16 -7.46
CA SER A 223 10.50 -7.25 -8.89
C SER A 223 11.26 -6.17 -9.66
N THR A 224 11.55 -6.45 -10.92
CA THR A 224 12.22 -5.52 -11.83
C THR A 224 11.30 -5.20 -13.01
N HIS A 225 11.64 -4.19 -13.83
CA HIS A 225 10.90 -3.85 -15.04
C HIS A 225 10.70 -5.08 -15.95
N ALA A 226 11.75 -5.86 -16.19
CA ALA A 226 11.65 -7.08 -17.00
C ALA A 226 10.69 -8.10 -16.37
N ASN A 227 10.68 -8.25 -15.03
CA ASN A 227 9.74 -9.12 -14.35
C ASN A 227 8.29 -8.63 -14.50
N ARG A 228 8.06 -7.31 -14.41
CA ARG A 228 6.73 -6.71 -14.62
C ARG A 228 6.18 -7.04 -16.00
N LEU A 229 6.96 -6.77 -17.07
CA LEU A 229 6.56 -7.05 -18.44
C LEU A 229 6.21 -8.52 -18.64
N ALA A 230 7.09 -9.42 -18.17
CA ALA A 230 6.88 -10.86 -18.27
C ALA A 230 5.62 -11.29 -17.49
N THR A 231 5.39 -10.74 -16.29
CA THR A 231 4.25 -11.09 -15.43
C THR A 231 2.94 -10.59 -16.01
N ILE A 232 2.88 -9.36 -16.54
CA ILE A 232 1.70 -8.81 -17.23
C ILE A 232 1.36 -9.69 -18.43
N LYS A 233 2.35 -10.02 -19.26
CA LYS A 233 2.17 -10.84 -20.44
C LYS A 233 1.67 -12.26 -20.10
N ASP A 234 2.32 -12.95 -19.17
CA ASP A 234 1.93 -14.30 -18.75
C ASP A 234 0.51 -14.31 -18.14
N THR A 235 0.20 -13.33 -17.28
CA THR A 235 -1.12 -13.23 -16.65
C THR A 235 -2.22 -13.01 -17.70
N PHE A 236 -1.98 -12.12 -18.66
CA PHE A 236 -2.92 -11.86 -19.73
C PHE A 236 -3.10 -13.10 -20.65
N GLN A 237 -2.02 -13.75 -21.03
CA GLN A 237 -2.09 -14.92 -21.92
C GLN A 237 -2.78 -16.13 -21.26
N ARG A 238 -2.56 -16.33 -19.97
CA ARG A 238 -3.11 -17.51 -19.26
C ARG A 238 -4.53 -17.31 -18.75
N PHE A 239 -4.87 -16.10 -18.36
CA PHE A 239 -6.12 -15.83 -17.63
C PHE A 239 -7.01 -14.78 -18.30
N GLY A 240 -6.56 -14.14 -19.38
CA GLY A 240 -7.30 -13.06 -20.03
C GLY A 240 -7.42 -11.80 -19.16
N THR A 241 -6.66 -11.71 -18.06
CA THR A 241 -6.74 -10.62 -17.09
C THR A 241 -5.58 -9.67 -17.29
N MET A 242 -5.89 -8.39 -17.53
CA MET A 242 -4.91 -7.33 -17.62
C MET A 242 -4.73 -6.71 -16.23
N ILE A 243 -3.52 -6.76 -15.70
CA ILE A 243 -3.13 -6.22 -14.40
C ILE A 243 -2.25 -5.00 -14.56
N ASP A 244 -2.29 -4.09 -13.59
CA ASP A 244 -1.38 -2.92 -13.55
C ASP A 244 0.05 -3.31 -13.14
N THR A 245 0.97 -2.37 -13.30
CA THR A 245 2.41 -2.60 -13.06
C THR A 245 2.73 -2.95 -11.60
N HIS A 246 2.06 -2.33 -10.64
CA HIS A 246 2.27 -2.63 -9.22
C HIS A 246 1.71 -4.00 -8.85
N THR A 247 0.53 -4.32 -9.36
CA THR A 247 -0.06 -5.66 -9.20
C THR A 247 0.83 -6.72 -9.82
N ALA A 248 1.51 -6.42 -10.94
CA ALA A 248 2.48 -7.33 -11.55
C ALA A 248 3.68 -7.61 -10.64
N ASP A 249 4.22 -6.58 -9.95
CA ASP A 249 5.26 -6.77 -8.94
C ASP A 249 4.77 -7.70 -7.81
N GLY A 250 3.54 -7.48 -7.35
CA GLY A 250 2.90 -8.35 -6.36
C GLY A 250 2.75 -9.80 -6.83
N VAL A 251 2.24 -10.02 -8.03
CA VAL A 251 2.03 -11.38 -8.60
C VAL A 251 3.36 -12.11 -8.79
N LYS A 252 4.41 -11.41 -9.25
CA LYS A 252 5.76 -11.98 -9.38
C LYS A 252 6.26 -12.49 -8.04
N VAL A 253 6.22 -11.66 -7.01
CA VAL A 253 6.72 -12.03 -5.69
C VAL A 253 5.81 -13.08 -5.03
N ALA A 254 4.49 -13.00 -5.22
CA ALA A 254 3.55 -14.00 -4.73
C ALA A 254 3.88 -15.41 -5.23
N ARG A 255 4.23 -15.54 -6.52
CA ARG A 255 4.58 -16.83 -7.13
C ARG A 255 5.80 -17.48 -6.49
N GLU A 256 6.70 -16.71 -5.91
CA GLU A 256 7.90 -17.19 -5.21
C GLU A 256 7.59 -17.68 -3.80
N GLN A 257 6.44 -17.30 -3.25
CA GLN A 257 6.04 -17.56 -1.86
C GLN A 257 4.82 -18.51 -1.76
N LEU A 258 4.45 -19.17 -2.86
CA LEU A 258 3.30 -20.08 -2.86
C LEU A 258 3.55 -21.28 -1.95
N GLN A 259 2.54 -21.61 -1.16
CA GLN A 259 2.53 -22.77 -0.27
C GLN A 259 1.37 -23.69 -0.64
N ALA A 260 1.62 -25.01 -0.65
CA ALA A 260 0.60 -25.99 -0.95
C ALA A 260 -0.56 -25.91 0.06
N GLY A 261 -1.78 -25.80 -0.44
CA GLY A 261 -3.00 -25.77 0.38
C GLY A 261 -3.29 -24.43 1.08
N VAL A 262 -2.46 -23.40 0.89
CA VAL A 262 -2.68 -22.05 1.41
C VAL A 262 -2.99 -21.10 0.26
N PRO A 263 -4.21 -20.56 0.13
CA PRO A 263 -4.52 -19.57 -0.89
C PRO A 263 -3.63 -18.34 -0.74
N MET A 264 -3.08 -17.86 -1.88
CA MET A 264 -2.32 -16.62 -1.95
C MET A 264 -3.18 -15.54 -2.62
N ILE A 265 -3.41 -14.45 -1.92
CA ILE A 265 -4.20 -13.30 -2.40
C ILE A 265 -3.24 -12.16 -2.70
N VAL A 266 -3.26 -11.66 -3.93
CA VAL A 266 -2.51 -10.45 -4.31
C VAL A 266 -3.46 -9.28 -4.30
N LEU A 267 -3.13 -8.21 -3.57
CA LEU A 267 -3.95 -6.99 -3.55
C LEU A 267 -3.67 -6.16 -4.79
N GLU A 268 -4.71 -5.96 -5.61
CA GLU A 268 -4.66 -5.04 -6.75
C GLU A 268 -4.66 -3.59 -6.26
N THR A 269 -3.89 -2.73 -6.93
CA THR A 269 -3.63 -1.37 -6.45
C THR A 269 -4.12 -0.27 -7.37
N ALA A 270 -4.18 -0.50 -8.68
CA ALA A 270 -4.51 0.52 -9.67
C ALA A 270 -5.16 -0.08 -10.93
N LEU A 271 -5.70 0.80 -11.76
CA LEU A 271 -6.20 0.40 -13.08
C LEU A 271 -5.05 0.37 -14.09
N PRO A 272 -5.00 -0.63 -15.00
CA PRO A 272 -3.94 -0.74 -16.02
C PRO A 272 -3.78 0.51 -16.88
N ILE A 273 -4.87 1.21 -17.21
CA ILE A 273 -4.84 2.43 -18.02
C ILE A 273 -3.95 3.55 -17.45
N LYS A 274 -3.71 3.57 -16.14
CA LYS A 274 -2.79 4.55 -15.51
C LYS A 274 -1.34 4.36 -15.93
N PHE A 275 -1.00 3.17 -16.42
CA PHE A 275 0.35 2.75 -16.81
C PHE A 275 0.35 2.22 -18.25
N ALA A 276 -0.41 2.88 -19.13
CA ALA A 276 -0.68 2.45 -20.49
C ALA A 276 0.60 2.13 -21.26
N GLU A 277 1.62 2.98 -21.16
CA GLU A 277 2.91 2.78 -21.86
C GLU A 277 3.55 1.44 -21.53
N THR A 278 3.62 1.07 -20.25
CA THR A 278 4.20 -0.21 -19.81
C THR A 278 3.31 -1.40 -20.20
N ILE A 279 2.00 -1.22 -20.19
CA ILE A 279 1.06 -2.28 -20.65
C ILE A 279 1.18 -2.48 -22.17
N GLU A 280 1.32 -1.41 -22.94
CA GLU A 280 1.55 -1.46 -24.39
C GLU A 280 2.90 -2.12 -24.69
N GLU A 281 3.95 -1.81 -23.93
CA GLU A 281 5.25 -2.47 -24.05
C GLU A 281 5.14 -3.98 -23.81
N ALA A 282 4.36 -4.40 -22.80
CA ALA A 282 4.20 -5.81 -22.44
C ALA A 282 3.31 -6.60 -23.43
N LEU A 283 2.22 -5.98 -23.93
CA LEU A 283 1.14 -6.67 -24.61
C LEU A 283 0.93 -6.22 -26.07
N GLY A 284 1.51 -5.10 -26.49
CA GLY A 284 1.28 -4.50 -27.81
C GLY A 284 -0.13 -3.95 -28.00
N GLN A 285 -0.85 -3.68 -26.90
CA GLN A 285 -2.22 -3.13 -26.96
C GLN A 285 -2.48 -2.17 -25.81
N THR A 286 -3.25 -1.10 -26.10
CA THR A 286 -3.64 -0.09 -25.12
C THR A 286 -4.71 -0.62 -24.15
N PRO A 287 -4.59 -0.43 -22.84
CA PRO A 287 -5.61 -0.77 -21.87
C PRO A 287 -6.92 -0.02 -22.13
N ALA A 288 -8.05 -0.69 -21.92
CA ALA A 288 -9.35 -0.04 -22.00
C ALA A 288 -9.50 1.08 -20.96
N ARG A 289 -9.95 2.26 -21.41
CA ARG A 289 -10.27 3.39 -20.54
C ARG A 289 -11.71 3.26 -20.05
N PRO A 290 -12.01 3.37 -18.75
CA PRO A 290 -13.38 3.47 -18.29
C PRO A 290 -14.10 4.68 -18.90
N ALA A 291 -15.31 4.52 -19.39
CA ALA A 291 -16.07 5.55 -20.10
C ALA A 291 -16.16 6.89 -19.32
N ARG A 292 -16.25 6.83 -17.99
CA ARG A 292 -16.27 8.04 -17.13
C ARG A 292 -15.00 8.90 -17.20
N PHE A 293 -13.91 8.41 -17.77
CA PHE A 293 -12.65 9.13 -17.94
C PHE A 293 -12.35 9.50 -19.39
N GLU A 294 -13.29 9.24 -20.31
CA GLU A 294 -13.13 9.68 -21.71
C GLU A 294 -13.10 11.19 -21.79
N GLY A 295 -12.14 11.73 -22.55
CA GLY A 295 -11.98 13.17 -22.76
C GLY A 295 -11.46 13.96 -21.56
N ILE A 296 -11.04 13.31 -20.46
CA ILE A 296 -10.56 14.01 -19.25
C ILE A 296 -9.35 14.90 -19.54
N GLU A 297 -8.49 14.53 -20.50
CA GLU A 297 -7.31 15.31 -20.90
C GLU A 297 -7.68 16.61 -21.62
N ALA A 298 -8.85 16.68 -22.25
CA ALA A 298 -9.35 17.87 -22.92
C ALA A 298 -9.94 18.90 -21.94
N LEU A 299 -10.14 18.52 -20.67
CA LEU A 299 -10.66 19.42 -19.66
C LEU A 299 -9.60 20.46 -19.25
N PRO A 300 -10.00 21.70 -18.93
CA PRO A 300 -9.08 22.73 -18.43
C PRO A 300 -8.35 22.27 -17.18
N LYS A 301 -7.03 22.30 -17.20
CA LYS A 301 -6.20 21.98 -16.02
C LYS A 301 -6.21 23.16 -15.05
N ARG A 302 -6.72 22.95 -13.85
CA ARG A 302 -6.69 23.94 -12.75
C ARG A 302 -5.52 23.62 -11.85
N VAL A 303 -4.32 24.09 -12.23
CA VAL A 303 -3.07 23.82 -11.51
C VAL A 303 -2.31 25.12 -11.32
N LYS A 304 -1.81 25.37 -10.13
CA LYS A 304 -0.88 26.43 -9.80
C LYS A 304 0.52 25.84 -9.67
N VAL A 305 1.47 26.29 -10.43
CA VAL A 305 2.89 25.90 -10.29
C VAL A 305 3.54 26.78 -9.23
N LEU A 306 4.20 26.16 -8.25
CA LEU A 306 4.88 26.84 -7.16
C LEU A 306 6.25 26.16 -6.88
N PRO A 307 7.25 26.92 -6.39
CA PRO A 307 8.54 26.34 -6.01
C PRO A 307 8.39 25.39 -4.80
N ALA A 308 9.38 24.50 -4.63
CA ALA A 308 9.47 23.57 -3.50
C ALA A 308 9.86 24.31 -2.20
N ASP A 309 8.99 25.21 -1.74
CA ASP A 309 9.20 26.03 -0.54
C ASP A 309 7.96 26.01 0.34
N ALA A 310 8.11 25.53 1.57
CA ALA A 310 7.02 25.41 2.53
C ALA A 310 6.42 26.80 2.94
N ALA A 311 7.22 27.86 2.94
CA ALA A 311 6.73 29.19 3.27
C ALA A 311 5.85 29.76 2.16
N VAL A 312 6.22 29.50 0.89
CA VAL A 312 5.42 29.89 -0.27
C VAL A 312 4.08 29.14 -0.26
N ILE A 313 4.11 27.84 0.03
CA ILE A 313 2.88 27.02 0.10
C ILE A 313 1.98 27.48 1.26
N LYS A 314 2.55 27.75 2.44
CA LYS A 314 1.77 28.27 3.58
C LYS A 314 1.12 29.61 3.24
N ARG A 315 1.84 30.51 2.57
CA ARG A 315 1.27 31.79 2.11
C ARG A 315 0.12 31.57 1.14
N TYR A 316 0.31 30.69 0.16
CA TYR A 316 -0.75 30.35 -0.78
C TYR A 316 -2.01 29.82 -0.09
N ILE A 317 -1.86 28.95 0.92
CA ILE A 317 -2.97 28.47 1.74
C ILE A 317 -3.65 29.63 2.44
N SER A 318 -2.89 30.53 3.10
CA SER A 318 -3.43 31.69 3.83
C SER A 318 -4.22 32.64 2.93
N ASP A 319 -3.79 32.82 1.67
CA ASP A 319 -4.40 33.74 0.72
C ASP A 319 -5.69 33.18 0.08
N ASN A 320 -5.89 31.85 0.12
CA ASN A 320 -6.96 31.18 -0.63
C ASN A 320 -7.94 30.35 0.22
N VAL A 321 -7.66 30.17 1.52
CA VAL A 321 -8.51 29.41 2.44
C VAL A 321 -9.05 30.35 3.53
N HIS A 322 -10.37 30.50 3.57
CA HIS A 322 -11.08 31.37 4.51
C HIS A 322 -11.90 30.59 5.53
#